data_60181958e9ac247a6b5f788ca6dce599
#
_entry.id   60181958e9ac247a6b5f788ca6dce599
#
_cell.length_a   1.000
_cell.length_b   1.000
_cell.length_c   1.000
_cell.angle_alpha   90.00
_cell.angle_beta   90.00
_cell.angle_gamma   90.00
#
_symmetry.space_group_name_H-M   'P 1'
#
loop_
_entity.id
_entity.type
_entity.pdbx_description
1 polymer ?
#
loop_
_entity_poly.entity_id
_entity_poly.type
_entity_poly.pdbx_seq_one_letter_code
_entity_poly.pdbx_strand_id
1 'polypeptide(L)'
;MKINNNNDFTIKDLGKEVLLHGWVMKKRDLGGVIFIDLRDRSGIIQLIVNPDNKYYDIASNLKSEYVIEVNGIIRERTNKNSNLKTGDIEVEVSKLELLNPSEDLPFEISNNTTALEDTRLKYRYLDIRRDAIKDKLITRHKITMAVREYLDNNGFIEVETPILCRSTPEGARDYLVPSRVSKGKFYALPQSPQIYKQLLMVGGIEKYFQIAKCFRDEDLRADRQPEFTQIDMEMSFIDEFDIMNVAENMIAHIFKKIKNIDIKLPLLKMKYVDAIDYYGSDKPDLRFEMKINDITEIFKDTEFTLFKNSISNNEIINCIIAKNAQDKFSRKEIDKLTEFVKTYKANGLFYLKFENEVSGSIAKNISEKELNSLKEKLNIENGDIVFIISGKKNIVKTSLGALRIKLAQTLNLIDENDYKLLWVVDFPSFEYSEEDKRYYACHHPFTAPKDEDIDKLISDRGNCYSKAYDIVINGYEAGGGSIRIHNADVQKKMFEALGFTYEEAYEKFGYLMDAFKYGTPPHGGIAFGLDRLTMLLTNTDNIRDVIAFPKTASASDLMCETPNTVDESQLRDLHIGIKDEK
;
A
#
# COMPACT_ATOMS: atom_id res chain seq x y z
N MET A 1 24.32 -13.77 33.72
CA MET A 1 23.33 -12.72 34.03
C MET A 1 22.39 -12.60 32.82
N LYS A 2 21.09 -12.37 33.02
CA LYS A 2 20.14 -12.23 31.91
C LYS A 2 20.32 -10.86 31.30
N ILE A 3 20.49 -10.75 29.98
CA ILE A 3 20.50 -9.48 29.25
C ILE A 3 19.09 -8.87 29.34
N ASN A 4 19.00 -7.62 29.76
CA ASN A 4 17.75 -6.89 29.90
C ASN A 4 17.67 -5.80 28.83
N ASN A 5 16.45 -5.45 28.42
CA ASN A 5 16.27 -4.29 27.57
C ASN A 5 16.15 -3.01 28.41
N ASN A 6 16.56 -1.87 27.85
CA ASN A 6 16.54 -0.58 28.55
C ASN A 6 15.15 -0.24 29.11
N ASN A 7 14.09 -0.47 28.32
CA ASN A 7 12.71 -0.15 28.69
C ASN A 7 12.00 -1.20 29.58
N ASP A 8 12.72 -2.24 30.03
CA ASP A 8 12.16 -3.22 30.97
C ASP A 8 12.07 -2.66 32.40
N PHE A 9 12.76 -1.54 32.70
CA PHE A 9 12.92 -0.99 34.03
C PHE A 9 12.08 0.25 34.28
N THR A 10 11.68 0.41 35.54
CA THR A 10 10.89 1.52 36.05
C THR A 10 11.37 1.93 37.45
N ILE A 11 10.76 2.95 38.06
CA ILE A 11 11.03 3.38 39.43
C ILE A 11 10.88 2.25 40.46
N LYS A 12 10.16 1.16 40.15
CA LYS A 12 10.00 -0.01 41.00
C LYS A 12 11.25 -0.90 41.08
N ASP A 13 12.21 -0.65 40.21
CA ASP A 13 13.41 -1.45 40.05
C ASP A 13 14.64 -0.82 40.71
N LEU A 14 14.45 0.23 41.53
CA LEU A 14 15.53 0.90 42.27
C LEU A 14 16.36 -0.09 43.10
N GLY A 15 17.69 0.06 43.04
CA GLY A 15 18.66 -0.77 43.72
C GLY A 15 18.98 -2.10 43.03
N LYS A 16 18.31 -2.45 41.92
CA LYS A 16 18.64 -3.66 41.16
C LYS A 16 19.94 -3.50 40.39
N GLU A 17 20.76 -4.55 40.41
CA GLU A 17 21.90 -4.68 39.49
C GLU A 17 21.41 -5.12 38.11
N VAL A 18 21.92 -4.47 37.04
CA VAL A 18 21.56 -4.72 35.66
C VAL A 18 22.78 -4.89 34.78
N LEU A 19 22.61 -5.70 33.72
CA LEU A 19 23.54 -5.82 32.60
C LEU A 19 22.84 -5.31 31.36
N LEU A 20 23.38 -4.24 30.76
CA LEU A 20 22.83 -3.56 29.59
C LEU A 20 23.84 -3.57 28.43
N HIS A 21 23.32 -3.62 27.20
CA HIS A 21 24.09 -3.47 25.98
C HIS A 21 23.41 -2.44 25.09
N GLY A 22 24.18 -1.67 24.34
CA GLY A 22 23.58 -0.74 23.39
C GLY A 22 24.59 0.16 22.73
N TRP A 23 24.03 1.11 22.03
CA TRP A 23 24.77 2.17 21.35
C TRP A 23 24.74 3.46 22.17
N VAL A 24 25.89 4.12 22.30
CA VAL A 24 25.99 5.46 22.88
C VAL A 24 25.29 6.45 21.94
N MET A 25 24.06 6.84 22.26
CA MET A 25 23.33 7.82 21.46
C MET A 25 23.87 9.24 21.67
N LYS A 26 24.09 9.61 22.93
CA LYS A 26 24.59 10.93 23.31
C LYS A 26 25.40 10.83 24.60
N LYS A 27 26.50 11.58 24.65
CA LYS A 27 27.31 11.76 25.85
C LYS A 27 27.35 13.23 26.23
N ARG A 28 27.31 13.53 27.53
CA ARG A 28 27.41 14.88 28.11
C ARG A 28 28.34 14.82 29.31
N ASP A 29 29.24 15.76 29.42
CA ASP A 29 30.05 15.99 30.63
C ASP A 29 29.53 17.28 31.31
N LEU A 30 29.05 17.13 32.52
CA LEU A 30 28.48 18.23 33.31
C LEU A 30 29.20 18.32 34.65
N GLY A 31 30.24 19.15 34.69
CA GLY A 31 31.01 19.36 35.91
C GLY A 31 31.79 18.14 36.40
N GLY A 32 32.29 17.33 35.45
CA GLY A 32 33.06 16.13 35.76
C GLY A 32 32.22 14.87 35.97
N VAL A 33 30.89 14.93 35.87
CA VAL A 33 30.01 13.79 35.84
C VAL A 33 29.60 13.48 34.40
N ILE A 34 29.85 12.26 33.94
CA ILE A 34 29.53 11.85 32.57
C ILE A 34 28.16 11.21 32.54
N PHE A 35 27.28 11.73 31.71
CA PHE A 35 25.96 11.17 31.39
C PHE A 35 25.99 10.59 29.98
N ILE A 36 25.51 9.35 29.86
CA ILE A 36 25.43 8.64 28.58
C ILE A 36 23.99 8.20 28.35
N ASP A 37 23.40 8.61 27.25
CA ASP A 37 22.12 8.06 26.80
C ASP A 37 22.43 6.78 26.01
N LEU A 38 22.19 5.62 26.62
CA LEU A 38 22.38 4.30 26.01
C LEU A 38 21.10 3.88 25.31
N ARG A 39 21.19 3.60 24.01
CA ARG A 39 20.06 3.16 23.18
C ARG A 39 20.18 1.68 22.85
N ASP A 40 19.08 0.96 23.03
CA ASP A 40 18.88 -0.38 22.51
C ASP A 40 17.63 -0.43 21.60
N ARG A 41 17.18 -1.64 21.25
CA ARG A 41 15.96 -1.84 20.46
C ARG A 41 14.70 -1.33 21.17
N SER A 42 14.65 -1.39 22.49
CA SER A 42 13.49 -1.06 23.30
C SER A 42 13.34 0.43 23.59
N GLY A 43 14.47 1.15 23.61
CA GLY A 43 14.49 2.58 23.90
C GLY A 43 15.82 3.07 24.49
N ILE A 44 15.75 4.12 25.31
CA ILE A 44 16.91 4.84 25.84
C ILE A 44 16.88 4.77 27.35
N ILE A 45 18.04 4.52 27.98
CA ILE A 45 18.25 4.69 29.42
C ILE A 45 19.47 5.57 29.66
N GLN A 46 19.43 6.44 30.65
CA GLN A 46 20.59 7.24 31.05
C GLN A 46 21.53 6.43 31.94
N LEU A 47 22.80 6.47 31.62
CA LEU A 47 23.89 6.00 32.47
C LEU A 47 24.56 7.21 33.13
N ILE A 48 25.09 7.02 34.32
CA ILE A 48 25.90 8.03 35.03
C ILE A 48 27.22 7.41 35.46
N VAL A 49 28.29 8.15 35.20
CA VAL A 49 29.66 7.80 35.59
C VAL A 49 30.25 8.96 36.39
N ASN A 50 30.50 8.74 37.67
CA ASN A 50 31.07 9.73 38.57
C ASN A 50 32.59 9.86 38.38
N PRO A 51 33.22 10.99 38.74
CA PRO A 51 34.66 11.23 38.56
C PRO A 51 35.58 10.22 39.24
N ASP A 52 35.13 9.63 40.35
CA ASP A 52 35.85 8.63 41.14
C ASP A 52 35.68 7.21 40.61
N ASN A 53 34.86 7.01 39.59
CA ASN A 53 34.65 5.73 38.96
C ASN A 53 35.88 5.30 38.17
N LYS A 54 36.37 4.08 38.38
CA LYS A 54 37.56 3.54 37.67
C LYS A 54 37.41 3.45 36.14
N TYR A 55 36.17 3.52 35.62
CA TYR A 55 35.86 3.51 34.20
C TYR A 55 35.64 4.92 33.64
N TYR A 56 35.91 5.98 34.43
CA TYR A 56 35.69 7.35 34.01
C TYR A 56 36.46 7.71 32.73
N ASP A 57 37.72 7.30 32.61
CA ASP A 57 38.53 7.57 31.43
C ASP A 57 37.97 6.90 30.17
N ILE A 58 37.45 5.67 30.31
CA ILE A 58 36.78 4.96 29.20
C ILE A 58 35.52 5.75 28.81
N ALA A 59 34.68 6.11 29.77
CA ALA A 59 33.43 6.85 29.54
C ALA A 59 33.69 8.21 28.88
N SER A 60 34.78 8.92 29.31
CA SER A 60 35.15 10.22 28.74
C SER A 60 35.54 10.16 27.26
N ASN A 61 36.10 9.05 26.82
CA ASN A 61 36.53 8.81 25.42
C ASN A 61 35.47 8.20 24.53
N LEU A 62 34.29 7.83 25.04
CA LEU A 62 33.21 7.32 24.21
C LEU A 62 32.69 8.37 23.23
N LYS A 63 32.38 7.94 22.02
CA LYS A 63 31.75 8.76 20.98
C LYS A 63 30.36 8.21 20.64
N SER A 64 29.60 8.97 19.87
CA SER A 64 28.30 8.57 19.36
C SER A 64 28.39 7.25 18.59
N GLU A 65 27.39 6.40 18.77
CA GLU A 65 27.22 5.08 18.15
C GLU A 65 28.29 4.04 18.50
N TYR A 66 29.17 4.31 19.49
CA TYR A 66 30.01 3.26 20.08
C TYR A 66 29.12 2.22 20.77
N VAL A 67 29.47 0.94 20.63
CA VAL A 67 28.76 -0.18 21.26
C VAL A 67 29.41 -0.51 22.59
N ILE A 68 28.63 -0.48 23.65
CA ILE A 68 29.14 -0.72 25.02
C ILE A 68 28.33 -1.78 25.76
N GLU A 69 29.00 -2.48 26.68
CA GLU A 69 28.40 -3.30 27.74
C GLU A 69 28.53 -2.56 29.07
N VAL A 70 27.46 -2.53 29.84
CA VAL A 70 27.42 -1.84 31.13
C VAL A 70 26.79 -2.71 32.20
N ASN A 71 27.49 -2.87 33.34
CA ASN A 71 26.88 -3.28 34.58
C ASN A 71 26.66 -2.05 35.45
N GLY A 72 25.59 -2.00 36.19
CA GLY A 72 25.30 -0.88 37.07
C GLY A 72 24.10 -1.12 37.96
N ILE A 73 23.81 -0.16 38.82
CA ILE A 73 22.69 -0.17 39.74
C ILE A 73 21.67 0.87 39.32
N ILE A 74 20.42 0.49 39.26
CA ILE A 74 19.32 1.41 38.96
C ILE A 74 19.10 2.32 40.15
N ARG A 75 19.09 3.64 39.87
CA ARG A 75 18.77 4.66 40.84
C ARG A 75 17.75 5.66 40.31
N GLU A 76 17.15 6.45 41.20
CA GLU A 76 16.24 7.51 40.82
C GLU A 76 17.04 8.67 40.16
N ARG A 77 16.52 9.17 39.07
CA ARG A 77 17.10 10.28 38.31
C ARG A 77 16.84 11.62 39.02
N THR A 78 17.88 12.42 39.21
CA THR A 78 17.75 13.73 39.85
C THR A 78 16.92 14.69 38.99
N ASN A 79 17.18 14.71 37.68
CA ASN A 79 16.43 15.51 36.70
C ASN A 79 15.58 14.59 35.83
N LYS A 80 14.31 14.43 36.19
CA LYS A 80 13.37 13.56 35.49
C LYS A 80 13.10 14.04 34.06
N ASN A 81 12.88 13.09 33.14
CA ASN A 81 12.57 13.38 31.74
C ASN A 81 11.30 12.63 31.30
N SER A 82 10.17 13.32 31.30
CA SER A 82 8.86 12.76 30.94
C SER A 82 8.75 12.26 29.48
N ASN A 83 9.71 12.62 28.61
CA ASN A 83 9.71 12.17 27.22
C ASN A 83 10.30 10.76 27.05
N LEU A 84 10.89 10.18 28.10
CA LEU A 84 11.44 8.83 28.07
C LEU A 84 10.67 7.92 29.01
N LYS A 85 10.42 6.69 28.58
CA LYS A 85 9.80 5.67 29.44
C LYS A 85 10.61 5.38 30.70
N THR A 86 11.94 5.48 30.60
CA THR A 86 12.90 5.32 31.69
C THR A 86 13.29 6.66 32.33
N GLY A 87 12.54 7.72 32.07
CA GLY A 87 12.93 9.09 32.42
C GLY A 87 12.97 9.38 33.91
N ASP A 88 12.41 8.52 34.77
CA ASP A 88 12.48 8.64 36.23
C ASP A 88 13.72 7.96 36.83
N ILE A 89 14.43 7.16 36.03
CA ILE A 89 15.57 6.33 36.50
C ILE A 89 16.81 6.56 35.66
N GLU A 90 17.95 6.23 36.24
CA GLU A 90 19.24 6.17 35.56
C GLU A 90 20.04 4.99 36.15
N VAL A 91 21.11 4.58 35.46
CA VAL A 91 21.97 3.49 35.90
C VAL A 91 23.32 4.05 36.33
N GLU A 92 23.67 3.89 37.61
CA GLU A 92 25.01 4.19 38.10
C GLU A 92 25.94 3.04 37.70
N VAL A 93 26.95 3.39 36.90
CA VAL A 93 27.84 2.43 36.25
C VAL A 93 28.80 1.82 37.27
N SER A 94 28.84 0.49 37.39
CA SER A 94 29.81 -0.26 38.19
C SER A 94 30.90 -0.93 37.34
N LYS A 95 30.56 -1.30 36.05
CA LYS A 95 31.48 -1.80 35.03
C LYS A 95 31.10 -1.23 33.68
N LEU A 96 32.11 -0.85 32.89
CA LEU A 96 31.93 -0.38 31.51
C LEU A 96 32.97 -1.03 30.61
N GLU A 97 32.50 -1.58 29.49
CA GLU A 97 33.34 -2.20 28.49
C GLU A 97 32.98 -1.67 27.08
N LEU A 98 33.98 -1.19 26.34
CA LEU A 98 33.82 -0.83 24.94
C LEU A 98 33.89 -2.10 24.10
N LEU A 99 32.76 -2.50 23.52
CA LEU A 99 32.68 -3.69 22.68
C LEU A 99 33.17 -3.40 21.26
N ASN A 100 32.77 -2.23 20.69
CA ASN A 100 33.19 -1.83 19.35
C ASN A 100 33.09 -0.30 19.17
N PRO A 101 34.11 0.35 18.60
CA PRO A 101 34.05 1.77 18.23
C PRO A 101 33.21 1.96 16.96
N SER A 102 32.87 3.19 16.67
CA SER A 102 32.22 3.64 15.44
C SER A 102 33.07 4.69 14.75
N GLU A 103 33.06 4.68 13.41
CA GLU A 103 33.53 5.82 12.63
C GLU A 103 32.52 6.96 12.64
N ASP A 104 32.89 8.09 12.04
CA ASP A 104 31.98 9.23 11.90
C ASP A 104 30.79 8.83 11.00
N LEU A 105 29.60 9.18 11.45
CA LEU A 105 28.37 8.76 10.78
C LEU A 105 28.14 9.56 9.49
N PRO A 106 27.64 8.91 8.42
CA PRO A 106 27.24 9.61 7.18
C PRO A 106 26.02 10.53 7.36
N PHE A 107 25.24 10.33 8.42
CA PHE A 107 24.12 11.18 8.82
C PHE A 107 23.77 10.95 10.30
N GLU A 108 23.07 11.92 10.90
CA GLU A 108 22.60 11.82 12.27
C GLU A 108 21.46 10.79 12.41
N ILE A 109 21.57 9.87 13.38
CA ILE A 109 20.51 8.89 13.70
C ILE A 109 19.46 9.59 14.57
N SER A 110 18.64 10.38 13.91
CA SER A 110 17.54 11.16 14.49
C SER A 110 16.30 11.06 13.62
N ASN A 111 15.10 11.07 14.22
CA ASN A 111 13.86 11.08 13.45
C ASN A 111 13.72 12.35 12.59
N ASN A 112 14.38 13.42 12.95
CA ASN A 112 14.39 14.71 12.26
C ASN A 112 15.59 14.89 11.32
N THR A 113 16.28 13.82 10.94
CA THR A 113 17.42 13.90 10.01
C THR A 113 17.02 14.54 8.69
N THR A 114 17.90 15.43 8.17
CA THR A 114 17.76 16.07 6.85
C THR A 114 18.46 15.30 5.74
N ALA A 115 19.00 14.11 6.05
CA ALA A 115 19.69 13.28 5.07
C ALA A 115 18.77 12.88 3.92
N LEU A 116 19.28 12.97 2.70
CA LEU A 116 18.57 12.53 1.50
C LEU A 116 18.21 11.05 1.57
N GLU A 117 17.12 10.66 0.91
CA GLU A 117 16.66 9.27 0.89
C GLU A 117 17.74 8.33 0.39
N ASP A 118 18.46 8.67 -0.68
CA ASP A 118 19.52 7.85 -1.26
C ASP A 118 20.65 7.58 -0.25
N THR A 119 21.06 8.58 0.53
CA THR A 119 22.05 8.40 1.60
C THR A 119 21.52 7.44 2.67
N ARG A 120 20.27 7.59 3.08
CA ARG A 120 19.64 6.70 4.06
C ARG A 120 19.47 5.27 3.54
N LEU A 121 19.18 5.10 2.25
CA LEU A 121 19.09 3.78 1.61
C LEU A 121 20.46 3.13 1.45
N LYS A 122 21.50 3.90 1.10
CA LYS A 122 22.88 3.39 1.04
C LYS A 122 23.38 2.89 2.39
N TYR A 123 23.04 3.57 3.47
CA TYR A 123 23.37 3.18 4.84
C TYR A 123 22.15 2.69 5.62
N ARG A 124 21.31 1.88 4.98
CA ARG A 124 20.01 1.46 5.52
C ARG A 124 20.09 0.82 6.89
N TYR A 125 21.14 0.09 7.20
CA TYR A 125 21.41 -0.49 8.53
C TYR A 125 21.57 0.56 9.63
N LEU A 126 21.99 1.79 9.31
CA LEU A 126 21.99 2.94 10.23
C LEU A 126 20.60 3.59 10.31
N ASP A 127 19.92 3.74 9.17
CA ASP A 127 18.57 4.32 9.11
C ASP A 127 17.57 3.50 9.93
N ILE A 128 17.71 2.18 9.97
CA ILE A 128 16.88 1.27 10.80
C ILE A 128 17.05 1.53 12.31
N ARG A 129 18.15 2.14 12.77
CA ARG A 129 18.33 2.54 14.19
C ARG A 129 17.40 3.68 14.61
N ARG A 130 16.84 4.44 13.66
CA ARG A 130 15.88 5.51 13.93
C ARG A 130 14.51 4.90 14.28
N ASP A 131 13.87 5.43 15.33
CA ASP A 131 12.54 4.96 15.75
C ASP A 131 11.52 5.07 14.60
N ALA A 132 11.61 6.14 13.79
CA ALA A 132 10.74 6.33 12.62
C ALA A 132 10.72 5.16 11.62
N ILE A 133 11.81 4.37 11.52
CA ILE A 133 11.89 3.18 10.67
C ILE A 133 11.72 1.91 11.49
N LYS A 134 12.44 1.81 12.61
CA LYS A 134 12.41 0.65 13.50
C LYS A 134 10.98 0.28 13.94
N ASP A 135 10.19 1.28 14.36
CA ASP A 135 8.83 1.05 14.86
C ASP A 135 7.87 0.57 13.77
N LYS A 136 8.08 1.00 12.52
CA LYS A 136 7.33 0.48 11.38
C LYS A 136 7.65 -1.00 11.10
N LEU A 137 8.92 -1.41 11.20
CA LEU A 137 9.32 -2.82 11.07
C LEU A 137 8.77 -3.68 12.21
N ILE A 138 8.76 -3.15 13.44
CA ILE A 138 8.15 -3.82 14.60
C ILE A 138 6.62 -3.94 14.38
N THR A 139 5.98 -2.90 13.88
CA THR A 139 4.54 -2.92 13.57
C THR A 139 4.23 -3.95 12.49
N ARG A 140 5.03 -4.01 11.42
CA ARG A 140 4.93 -5.05 10.38
C ARG A 140 4.99 -6.45 10.97
N HIS A 141 5.95 -6.71 11.86
CA HIS A 141 6.05 -7.99 12.58
C HIS A 141 4.78 -8.29 13.38
N LYS A 142 4.28 -7.32 14.14
CA LYS A 142 3.05 -7.50 14.94
C LYS A 142 1.83 -7.77 14.06
N ILE A 143 1.69 -7.11 12.91
CA ILE A 143 0.63 -7.38 11.93
C ILE A 143 0.72 -8.84 11.47
N THR A 144 1.91 -9.29 11.05
CA THR A 144 2.13 -10.67 10.61
C THR A 144 1.74 -11.69 11.69
N MET A 145 2.10 -11.43 12.95
CA MET A 145 1.74 -12.31 14.06
C MET A 145 0.23 -12.31 14.33
N ALA A 146 -0.44 -11.16 14.25
CA ALA A 146 -1.89 -11.06 14.40
C ALA A 146 -2.64 -11.81 13.29
N VAL A 147 -2.14 -11.75 12.06
CA VAL A 147 -2.69 -12.51 10.91
C VAL A 147 -2.58 -14.01 11.17
N ARG A 148 -1.38 -14.51 11.54
CA ARG A 148 -1.17 -15.93 11.83
C ARG A 148 -2.06 -16.42 12.98
N GLU A 149 -2.15 -15.66 14.07
CA GLU A 149 -3.02 -15.97 15.20
C GLU A 149 -4.50 -16.09 14.77
N TYR A 150 -4.97 -15.12 14.00
CA TYR A 150 -6.36 -15.12 13.53
C TYR A 150 -6.66 -16.29 12.60
N LEU A 151 -5.82 -16.52 11.59
CA LEU A 151 -6.05 -17.53 10.58
C LEU A 151 -5.90 -18.95 11.12
N ASP A 152 -4.90 -19.22 11.97
CA ASP A 152 -4.72 -20.49 12.66
C ASP A 152 -5.96 -20.83 13.52
N ASN A 153 -6.44 -19.88 14.32
CA ASN A 153 -7.65 -20.03 15.13
C ASN A 153 -8.94 -20.25 14.29
N ASN A 154 -8.92 -19.93 13.01
CA ASN A 154 -10.03 -20.17 12.07
C ASN A 154 -9.80 -21.37 11.16
N GLY A 155 -8.82 -22.22 11.47
CA GLY A 155 -8.55 -23.49 10.80
C GLY A 155 -7.85 -23.37 9.45
N PHE A 156 -7.15 -22.27 9.19
CA PHE A 156 -6.29 -22.12 8.02
C PHE A 156 -4.93 -22.81 8.24
N ILE A 157 -4.39 -23.37 7.19
CA ILE A 157 -3.07 -24.00 7.17
C ILE A 157 -2.10 -23.10 6.42
N GLU A 158 -0.99 -22.71 7.04
CA GLU A 158 0.08 -21.98 6.36
C GLU A 158 0.89 -22.96 5.50
N VAL A 159 0.88 -22.77 4.17
CA VAL A 159 1.59 -23.63 3.22
C VAL A 159 2.47 -22.77 2.32
N GLU A 160 3.78 -23.08 2.28
CA GLU A 160 4.71 -22.43 1.35
C GLU A 160 4.54 -22.97 -0.08
N THR A 161 4.62 -22.07 -1.04
CA THR A 161 4.58 -22.38 -2.46
C THR A 161 5.93 -22.09 -3.12
N PRO A 162 6.26 -22.72 -4.26
CA PRO A 162 7.53 -22.49 -4.93
C PRO A 162 7.79 -21.03 -5.31
N ILE A 163 9.05 -20.60 -5.18
CA ILE A 163 9.55 -19.32 -5.71
C ILE A 163 10.08 -19.49 -7.15
N LEU A 164 10.63 -20.64 -7.50
CA LEU A 164 11.03 -20.97 -8.88
C LEU A 164 9.84 -21.59 -9.61
N CYS A 165 9.09 -20.75 -10.32
CA CYS A 165 7.85 -21.12 -10.97
C CYS A 165 7.99 -21.19 -12.49
N ARG A 166 6.92 -21.59 -13.16
CA ARG A 166 6.76 -21.39 -14.60
C ARG A 166 6.32 -19.94 -14.85
N SER A 167 6.83 -19.32 -15.92
CA SER A 167 6.32 -18.02 -16.38
C SER A 167 4.83 -18.10 -16.72
N THR A 168 4.04 -17.27 -16.04
CA THR A 168 2.59 -17.16 -16.23
C THR A 168 2.24 -15.68 -16.23
N PRO A 169 1.92 -15.07 -17.37
CA PRO A 169 1.62 -13.64 -17.44
C PRO A 169 0.30 -13.32 -16.71
N GLU A 170 0.38 -12.66 -15.57
CA GLU A 170 -0.75 -12.22 -14.72
C GLU A 170 -0.91 -10.68 -14.70
N GLY A 171 -0.46 -9.99 -15.74
CA GLY A 171 -0.59 -8.54 -15.86
C GLY A 171 0.73 -7.77 -15.83
N ALA A 172 1.68 -8.13 -14.95
CA ALA A 172 3.04 -7.58 -14.93
C ALA A 172 4.02 -8.45 -15.74
N ARG A 173 5.23 -7.96 -16.00
CA ARG A 173 6.31 -8.78 -16.53
C ARG A 173 6.90 -9.64 -15.42
N ASP A 174 7.35 -10.85 -15.79
CA ASP A 174 8.01 -11.77 -14.88
C ASP A 174 9.51 -11.48 -14.77
N TYR A 175 10.08 -11.63 -13.57
CA TYR A 175 11.52 -11.79 -13.41
C TYR A 175 11.92 -13.21 -13.79
N LEU A 176 12.81 -13.37 -14.76
CA LEU A 176 13.25 -14.66 -15.28
C LEU A 176 14.56 -15.10 -14.64
N VAL A 177 14.64 -16.39 -14.26
CA VAL A 177 15.82 -17.02 -13.71
C VAL A 177 16.27 -18.15 -14.67
N PRO A 178 17.43 -18.04 -15.32
CA PRO A 178 17.90 -19.06 -16.26
C PRO A 178 18.23 -20.38 -15.57
N SER A 179 17.90 -21.51 -16.22
CA SER A 179 18.20 -22.84 -15.71
C SER A 179 19.58 -23.31 -16.18
N ARG A 180 20.50 -23.59 -15.25
CA ARG A 180 21.80 -24.18 -15.55
C ARG A 180 21.68 -25.62 -16.10
N VAL A 181 20.68 -26.37 -15.60
CA VAL A 181 20.51 -27.80 -15.96
C VAL A 181 19.81 -27.97 -17.30
N SER A 182 18.90 -27.06 -17.64
CA SER A 182 18.08 -27.14 -18.87
C SER A 182 18.39 -25.95 -19.76
N LYS A 183 19.35 -26.13 -20.68
CA LYS A 183 19.77 -25.08 -21.61
C LYS A 183 18.59 -24.42 -22.34
N GLY A 184 18.58 -23.07 -22.33
CA GLY A 184 17.55 -22.25 -22.98
C GLY A 184 16.19 -22.26 -22.29
N LYS A 185 16.08 -22.85 -21.08
CA LYS A 185 14.87 -22.80 -20.26
C LYS A 185 15.06 -21.90 -19.05
N PHE A 186 13.95 -21.31 -18.59
CA PHE A 186 13.92 -20.35 -17.49
C PHE A 186 12.86 -20.76 -16.47
N TYR A 187 13.15 -20.48 -15.22
CA TYR A 187 12.14 -20.28 -14.18
C TYR A 187 11.70 -18.81 -14.20
N ALA A 188 10.54 -18.52 -13.62
CA ALA A 188 10.10 -17.18 -13.31
C ALA A 188 9.88 -17.03 -11.80
N LEU A 189 10.13 -15.84 -11.27
CA LEU A 189 9.72 -15.51 -9.90
C LEU A 189 8.20 -15.23 -9.87
N PRO A 190 7.46 -15.71 -8.85
CA PRO A 190 6.00 -15.64 -8.86
C PRO A 190 5.48 -14.21 -8.67
N GLN A 191 4.52 -13.80 -9.49
CA GLN A 191 3.79 -12.55 -9.27
C GLN A 191 2.81 -12.65 -8.09
N SER A 192 2.31 -13.85 -7.85
CA SER A 192 1.49 -14.28 -6.71
C SER A 192 1.47 -15.81 -6.65
N PRO A 193 1.05 -16.44 -5.56
CA PRO A 193 0.88 -17.90 -5.49
C PRO A 193 -0.43 -18.39 -6.13
N GLN A 194 -1.04 -17.63 -7.04
CA GLN A 194 -2.40 -17.83 -7.54
C GLN A 194 -2.69 -19.26 -8.00
N ILE A 195 -1.83 -19.84 -8.82
CA ILE A 195 -2.08 -21.18 -9.37
C ILE A 195 -1.87 -22.25 -8.30
N TYR A 196 -0.84 -22.12 -7.49
CA TYR A 196 -0.55 -23.11 -6.45
C TYR A 196 -1.63 -23.17 -5.36
N LYS A 197 -2.17 -22.03 -4.95
CA LYS A 197 -3.27 -22.02 -3.96
C LYS A 197 -4.55 -22.69 -4.51
N GLN A 198 -4.87 -22.53 -5.81
CA GLN A 198 -5.97 -23.24 -6.44
C GLN A 198 -5.69 -24.75 -6.48
N LEU A 199 -4.45 -25.17 -6.79
CA LEU A 199 -4.06 -26.58 -6.75
C LEU A 199 -4.12 -27.16 -5.32
N LEU A 200 -3.86 -26.35 -4.28
CA LEU A 200 -4.05 -26.77 -2.88
C LEU A 200 -5.53 -27.00 -2.55
N MET A 201 -6.45 -26.23 -3.14
CA MET A 201 -7.89 -26.48 -3.02
C MET A 201 -8.28 -27.80 -3.69
N VAL A 202 -7.79 -28.07 -4.91
CA VAL A 202 -7.96 -29.38 -5.57
C VAL A 202 -7.34 -30.51 -4.73
N GLY A 203 -6.21 -30.24 -4.07
CA GLY A 203 -5.52 -31.16 -3.15
C GLY A 203 -6.20 -31.36 -1.79
N GLY A 204 -7.33 -30.69 -1.51
CA GLY A 204 -8.12 -30.89 -0.29
C GLY A 204 -7.60 -30.18 0.96
N ILE A 205 -6.79 -29.13 0.82
CA ILE A 205 -6.34 -28.30 1.96
C ILE A 205 -7.49 -27.47 2.55
N GLU A 206 -8.51 -27.16 1.75
CA GLU A 206 -9.74 -26.44 2.08
C GLU A 206 -9.55 -24.99 2.58
N LYS A 207 -8.63 -24.71 3.47
CA LYS A 207 -8.32 -23.36 3.98
C LYS A 207 -6.81 -23.16 4.02
N TYR A 208 -6.30 -22.38 3.10
CA TYR A 208 -4.89 -22.07 2.92
C TYR A 208 -4.60 -20.60 3.22
N PHE A 209 -3.44 -20.32 3.79
CA PHE A 209 -2.82 -19.00 3.74
C PHE A 209 -1.31 -19.07 3.62
N GLN A 210 -0.69 -17.96 3.22
CA GLN A 210 0.76 -17.79 3.17
C GLN A 210 1.12 -16.31 3.32
N ILE A 211 2.21 -16.04 4.05
CA ILE A 211 2.90 -14.73 3.99
C ILE A 211 3.87 -14.82 2.81
N ALA A 212 3.36 -14.53 1.63
CA ALA A 212 4.00 -14.84 0.34
C ALA A 212 4.89 -13.71 -0.17
N LYS A 213 6.10 -14.04 -0.62
CA LYS A 213 6.92 -13.14 -1.43
C LYS A 213 6.43 -13.14 -2.87
N CYS A 214 6.23 -11.93 -3.42
CA CYS A 214 5.75 -11.69 -4.77
C CYS A 214 6.71 -10.76 -5.50
N PHE A 215 6.81 -10.92 -6.83
CA PHE A 215 7.76 -10.22 -7.68
C PHE A 215 7.06 -9.71 -8.93
N ARG A 216 7.21 -8.42 -9.26
CA ARG A 216 6.64 -7.84 -10.48
C ARG A 216 7.62 -6.86 -11.09
N ASP A 217 7.97 -7.07 -12.35
CA ASP A 217 8.79 -6.14 -13.14
C ASP A 217 7.88 -5.12 -13.81
N GLU A 218 7.58 -4.05 -13.09
CA GLU A 218 6.73 -2.96 -13.53
C GLU A 218 7.28 -1.60 -13.08
N ASP A 219 6.74 -0.51 -13.63
CA ASP A 219 7.12 0.84 -13.24
C ASP A 219 6.83 1.10 -11.76
N LEU A 220 7.86 1.53 -11.03
CA LEU A 220 7.77 1.74 -9.59
C LEU A 220 7.16 3.12 -9.28
N ARG A 221 6.33 3.13 -8.24
CA ARG A 221 5.71 4.33 -7.66
C ARG A 221 5.99 4.37 -6.16
N ALA A 222 5.52 5.41 -5.48
CA ALA A 222 5.71 5.55 -4.03
C ALA A 222 5.14 4.38 -3.20
N ASP A 223 4.12 3.70 -3.72
CA ASP A 223 3.42 2.57 -3.10
C ASP A 223 3.70 1.21 -3.76
N ARG A 224 4.74 1.12 -4.64
CA ARG A 224 5.11 -0.11 -5.35
C ARG A 224 6.58 -0.45 -5.20
N GLN A 225 6.86 -1.75 -5.14
CA GLN A 225 8.20 -2.34 -5.10
C GLN A 225 8.27 -3.53 -6.06
N PRO A 226 9.44 -3.83 -6.66
CA PRO A 226 9.60 -4.97 -7.56
C PRO A 226 9.48 -6.30 -6.82
N GLU A 227 9.76 -6.31 -5.53
CA GLU A 227 9.52 -7.41 -4.60
C GLU A 227 8.73 -6.90 -3.39
N PHE A 228 7.64 -7.58 -3.06
CA PHE A 228 6.75 -7.20 -1.97
C PHE A 228 6.18 -8.44 -1.28
N THR A 229 5.37 -8.25 -0.25
CA THR A 229 4.81 -9.36 0.52
C THR A 229 3.29 -9.28 0.54
N GLN A 230 2.64 -10.41 0.27
CA GLN A 230 1.20 -10.57 0.40
C GLN A 230 0.84 -11.46 1.60
N ILE A 231 -0.28 -11.16 2.25
CA ILE A 231 -1.05 -12.10 3.06
C ILE A 231 -2.03 -12.73 2.06
N ASP A 232 -1.73 -13.94 1.62
CA ASP A 232 -2.51 -14.62 0.59
C ASP A 232 -3.35 -15.73 1.21
N MET A 233 -4.63 -15.82 0.82
CA MET A 233 -5.60 -16.77 1.38
C MET A 233 -6.45 -17.37 0.28
N GLU A 234 -6.84 -18.65 0.46
CA GLU A 234 -7.79 -19.36 -0.43
C GLU A 234 -8.62 -20.35 0.39
N MET A 235 -9.91 -20.48 0.06
CA MET A 235 -10.86 -21.36 0.74
C MET A 235 -11.71 -22.14 -0.25
N SER A 236 -12.04 -23.39 0.08
CA SER A 236 -12.97 -24.24 -0.67
C SER A 236 -14.37 -24.21 -0.10
N PHE A 237 -15.37 -24.54 -0.94
CA PHE A 237 -16.79 -24.68 -0.58
C PHE A 237 -17.40 -23.40 -0.02
N ILE A 238 -17.06 -22.26 -0.62
CA ILE A 238 -17.48 -20.92 -0.20
C ILE A 238 -18.10 -20.11 -1.33
N ASP A 239 -18.80 -19.05 -0.96
CA ASP A 239 -19.17 -17.93 -1.82
C ASP A 239 -18.39 -16.64 -1.47
N GLU A 240 -18.70 -15.54 -2.15
CA GLU A 240 -18.05 -14.26 -1.91
C GLU A 240 -18.32 -13.68 -0.50
N PHE A 241 -19.44 -14.03 0.14
CA PHE A 241 -19.78 -13.53 1.48
C PHE A 241 -18.92 -14.21 2.56
N ASP A 242 -18.63 -15.50 2.38
CA ASP A 242 -17.82 -16.27 3.31
C ASP A 242 -16.40 -15.72 3.39
N ILE A 243 -15.75 -15.52 2.25
CA ILE A 243 -14.36 -14.99 2.24
C ILE A 243 -14.30 -13.52 2.67
N MET A 244 -15.28 -12.69 2.27
CA MET A 244 -15.36 -11.32 2.75
C MET A 244 -15.53 -11.27 4.27
N ASN A 245 -16.37 -12.13 4.85
CA ASN A 245 -16.56 -12.19 6.30
C ASN A 245 -15.27 -12.59 7.04
N VAL A 246 -14.54 -13.59 6.56
CA VAL A 246 -13.24 -13.98 7.14
C VAL A 246 -12.25 -12.83 7.04
N ALA A 247 -12.17 -12.18 5.90
CA ALA A 247 -11.22 -11.10 5.63
C ALA A 247 -11.51 -9.85 6.47
N GLU A 248 -12.76 -9.39 6.59
CA GLU A 248 -13.11 -8.21 7.39
C GLU A 248 -12.91 -8.45 8.90
N ASN A 249 -13.18 -9.66 9.39
CA ASN A 249 -12.90 -10.02 10.78
C ASN A 249 -11.40 -10.10 11.07
N MET A 250 -10.58 -10.60 10.11
CA MET A 250 -9.12 -10.55 10.21
C MET A 250 -8.62 -9.11 10.30
N ILE A 251 -9.10 -8.22 9.45
CA ILE A 251 -8.73 -6.80 9.47
C ILE A 251 -9.16 -6.15 10.79
N ALA A 252 -10.38 -6.41 11.29
CA ALA A 252 -10.83 -5.91 12.58
C ALA A 252 -9.93 -6.40 13.73
N HIS A 253 -9.51 -7.67 13.71
CA HIS A 253 -8.56 -8.23 14.69
C HIS A 253 -7.20 -7.51 14.63
N ILE A 254 -6.67 -7.24 13.44
CA ILE A 254 -5.41 -6.51 13.26
C ILE A 254 -5.53 -5.08 13.82
N PHE A 255 -6.59 -4.35 13.45
CA PHE A 255 -6.81 -2.98 13.96
C PHE A 255 -6.92 -2.96 15.49
N LYS A 256 -7.63 -3.92 16.08
CA LYS A 256 -7.74 -4.04 17.54
C LYS A 256 -6.38 -4.30 18.20
N LYS A 257 -5.59 -5.23 17.67
CA LYS A 257 -4.27 -5.59 18.21
C LYS A 257 -3.22 -4.49 18.06
N ILE A 258 -3.21 -3.78 16.95
CA ILE A 258 -2.15 -2.83 16.59
C ILE A 258 -2.47 -1.40 17.01
N LYS A 259 -3.71 -0.96 16.81
CA LYS A 259 -4.15 0.42 17.06
C LYS A 259 -5.10 0.55 18.26
N ASN A 260 -5.59 -0.56 18.80
CA ASN A 260 -6.69 -0.59 19.78
C ASN A 260 -7.97 0.10 19.28
N ILE A 261 -8.23 -0.01 17.97
CA ILE A 261 -9.44 0.52 17.31
C ILE A 261 -10.40 -0.63 17.07
N ASP A 262 -11.68 -0.43 17.40
CA ASP A 262 -12.75 -1.37 17.08
C ASP A 262 -13.37 -0.98 15.73
N ILE A 263 -13.24 -1.84 14.74
CA ILE A 263 -13.85 -1.69 13.41
C ILE A 263 -15.29 -2.19 13.48
N LYS A 264 -16.21 -1.36 13.03
CA LYS A 264 -17.63 -1.73 12.95
C LYS A 264 -17.87 -2.67 11.77
N LEU A 265 -18.40 -3.86 12.06
CA LEU A 265 -18.75 -4.86 11.05
C LEU A 265 -20.28 -5.04 10.96
N PRO A 266 -20.84 -5.49 9.82
CA PRO A 266 -20.14 -5.72 8.56
C PRO A 266 -19.73 -4.40 7.89
N LEU A 267 -18.69 -4.47 7.02
CA LEU A 267 -18.23 -3.31 6.27
C LEU A 267 -19.26 -2.89 5.20
N LEU A 268 -19.26 -1.60 4.86
CA LEU A 268 -20.06 -1.06 3.75
C LEU A 268 -19.68 -1.79 2.44
N LYS A 269 -20.68 -2.21 1.66
CA LYS A 269 -20.50 -2.72 0.30
C LYS A 269 -20.92 -1.66 -0.71
N MET A 270 -20.05 -1.35 -1.65
CA MET A 270 -20.28 -0.40 -2.74
C MET A 270 -20.05 -1.11 -4.07
N LYS A 271 -20.96 -0.94 -5.03
CA LYS A 271 -20.74 -1.46 -6.38
C LYS A 271 -19.62 -0.69 -7.08
N TYR A 272 -18.87 -1.37 -7.93
CA TYR A 272 -17.82 -0.74 -8.75
C TYR A 272 -18.35 0.47 -9.53
N VAL A 273 -19.53 0.33 -10.14
CA VAL A 273 -20.15 1.43 -10.91
C VAL A 273 -20.41 2.66 -10.03
N ASP A 274 -20.88 2.47 -8.80
CA ASP A 274 -21.13 3.57 -7.86
C ASP A 274 -19.82 4.21 -7.38
N ALA A 275 -18.79 3.40 -7.15
CA ALA A 275 -17.46 3.90 -6.79
C ALA A 275 -16.88 4.80 -7.90
N ILE A 276 -16.98 4.38 -9.14
CA ILE A 276 -16.56 5.19 -10.30
C ILE A 276 -17.45 6.42 -10.48
N ASP A 277 -18.78 6.27 -10.38
CA ASP A 277 -19.70 7.36 -10.66
C ASP A 277 -19.65 8.46 -9.60
N TYR A 278 -19.52 8.11 -8.32
CA TYR A 278 -19.53 9.10 -7.22
C TYR A 278 -18.12 9.55 -6.77
N TYR A 279 -17.08 8.76 -7.00
CA TYR A 279 -15.74 9.05 -6.48
C TYR A 279 -14.65 9.06 -7.56
N GLY A 280 -14.95 8.60 -8.78
CA GLY A 280 -14.00 8.56 -9.91
C GLY A 280 -12.86 7.57 -9.72
N SER A 281 -13.04 6.58 -8.85
CA SER A 281 -12.03 5.58 -8.49
C SER A 281 -12.69 4.31 -7.99
N ASP A 282 -12.10 3.16 -8.28
CA ASP A 282 -12.42 1.85 -7.72
C ASP A 282 -12.02 1.69 -6.23
N LYS A 283 -11.28 2.64 -5.70
CA LYS A 283 -10.81 2.73 -4.31
C LYS A 283 -11.12 4.08 -3.68
N PRO A 284 -12.39 4.37 -3.39
CA PRO A 284 -12.80 5.67 -2.86
C PRO A 284 -12.31 5.91 -1.43
N ASP A 285 -11.81 7.12 -1.16
CA ASP A 285 -11.56 7.60 0.20
C ASP A 285 -12.85 8.19 0.76
N LEU A 286 -13.39 7.60 1.81
CA LEU A 286 -14.65 8.02 2.45
C LEU A 286 -14.44 8.85 3.73
N ARG A 287 -13.20 9.29 4.03
CA ARG A 287 -12.92 10.13 5.20
C ARG A 287 -13.49 11.55 5.07
N PHE A 288 -13.90 11.94 3.88
CA PHE A 288 -14.51 13.24 3.60
C PHE A 288 -15.59 13.11 2.54
N GLU A 289 -16.52 14.05 2.56
CA GLU A 289 -17.59 14.17 1.56
C GLU A 289 -17.03 14.58 0.18
N MET A 290 -17.77 15.24 -0.66
CA MET A 290 -17.37 15.75 -1.98
C MET A 290 -17.55 14.70 -3.09
N LYS A 291 -18.79 14.22 -3.27
CA LYS A 291 -19.13 13.32 -4.38
C LYS A 291 -19.09 14.02 -5.73
N ILE A 292 -18.79 13.27 -6.77
CA ILE A 292 -18.97 13.69 -8.15
C ILE A 292 -20.45 13.69 -8.48
N ASN A 293 -20.93 14.76 -9.08
CA ASN A 293 -22.32 14.94 -9.47
C ASN A 293 -22.41 15.05 -10.99
N ASP A 294 -23.33 14.28 -11.57
CA ASP A 294 -23.67 14.42 -13.00
C ASP A 294 -24.63 15.58 -13.18
N ILE A 295 -24.24 16.55 -14.00
CA ILE A 295 -24.99 17.76 -14.34
C ILE A 295 -25.30 17.85 -15.83
N THR A 296 -25.06 16.78 -16.60
CA THR A 296 -25.25 16.74 -18.06
C THR A 296 -26.66 17.17 -18.47
N GLU A 297 -27.71 16.68 -17.80
CA GLU A 297 -29.10 17.03 -18.10
C GLU A 297 -29.44 18.52 -17.88
N ILE A 298 -28.73 19.22 -16.98
CA ILE A 298 -28.94 20.65 -16.78
C ILE A 298 -28.59 21.44 -18.03
N PHE A 299 -27.57 20.97 -18.77
CA PHE A 299 -26.99 21.65 -19.91
C PHE A 299 -27.43 21.08 -21.25
N LYS A 300 -28.44 20.18 -21.31
CA LYS A 300 -28.85 19.54 -22.57
C LYS A 300 -29.28 20.54 -23.66
N ASP A 301 -29.87 21.64 -23.30
CA ASP A 301 -30.33 22.70 -24.19
C ASP A 301 -29.42 23.94 -24.14
N THR A 302 -28.19 23.80 -23.69
CA THR A 302 -27.25 24.91 -23.47
C THR A 302 -26.81 25.57 -24.78
N GLU A 303 -26.64 26.89 -24.74
CA GLU A 303 -26.00 27.66 -25.85
C GLU A 303 -24.48 27.76 -25.67
N PHE A 304 -23.92 27.30 -24.53
CA PHE A 304 -22.47 27.28 -24.34
C PHE A 304 -21.82 26.24 -25.25
N THR A 305 -21.13 26.70 -26.27
CA THR A 305 -20.60 25.87 -27.37
C THR A 305 -19.80 24.66 -26.93
N LEU A 306 -18.97 24.79 -25.87
CA LEU A 306 -18.14 23.68 -25.40
C LEU A 306 -19.01 22.55 -24.82
N PHE A 307 -20.00 22.88 -24.00
CA PHE A 307 -20.92 21.89 -23.43
C PHE A 307 -21.85 21.30 -24.48
N LYS A 308 -22.34 22.13 -25.38
CA LYS A 308 -23.16 21.70 -26.52
C LYS A 308 -22.44 20.66 -27.40
N ASN A 309 -21.16 20.88 -27.67
CA ASN A 309 -20.33 19.95 -28.41
C ASN A 309 -20.12 18.61 -27.63
N SER A 310 -19.82 18.69 -26.33
CA SER A 310 -19.69 17.48 -25.50
C SER A 310 -20.97 16.64 -25.54
N ILE A 311 -22.14 17.26 -25.35
CA ILE A 311 -23.43 16.57 -25.38
C ILE A 311 -23.71 15.95 -26.76
N SER A 312 -23.41 16.68 -27.84
CA SER A 312 -23.57 16.19 -29.23
C SER A 312 -22.69 14.96 -29.52
N ASN A 313 -21.57 14.82 -28.80
CA ASN A 313 -20.65 13.70 -28.89
C ASN A 313 -20.96 12.55 -27.90
N ASN A 314 -22.10 12.57 -27.22
CA ASN A 314 -22.46 11.65 -26.12
C ASN A 314 -21.45 11.64 -24.98
N GLU A 315 -20.81 12.77 -24.72
CA GLU A 315 -19.93 12.98 -23.59
C GLU A 315 -20.72 13.49 -22.37
N ILE A 316 -20.10 13.46 -21.18
CA ILE A 316 -20.73 13.86 -19.94
C ILE A 316 -20.18 15.19 -19.41
N ILE A 317 -20.99 15.87 -18.58
CA ILE A 317 -20.59 17.06 -17.83
C ILE A 317 -20.80 16.76 -16.35
N ASN A 318 -19.72 16.67 -15.61
CA ASN A 318 -19.77 16.35 -14.19
C ASN A 318 -19.03 17.41 -13.36
N CYS A 319 -19.38 17.49 -12.08
CA CYS A 319 -18.77 18.47 -11.19
C CYS A 319 -18.51 17.90 -9.78
N ILE A 320 -17.68 18.61 -9.05
CA ILE A 320 -17.53 18.49 -7.59
C ILE A 320 -17.67 19.87 -6.95
N ILE A 321 -18.13 19.88 -5.68
CA ILE A 321 -18.35 21.10 -4.91
C ILE A 321 -17.40 21.11 -3.73
N ALA A 322 -16.63 22.18 -3.58
CA ALA A 322 -15.90 22.47 -2.36
C ALA A 322 -16.70 23.49 -1.54
N LYS A 323 -17.30 23.02 -0.45
CA LYS A 323 -18.15 23.81 0.43
C LYS A 323 -17.33 24.85 1.19
N ASN A 324 -17.85 26.09 1.30
CA ASN A 324 -17.23 27.24 1.99
C ASN A 324 -15.73 27.45 1.62
N ALA A 325 -15.36 27.22 0.36
CA ALA A 325 -13.97 27.20 -0.08
C ALA A 325 -13.63 28.19 -1.19
N GLN A 326 -14.55 29.06 -1.61
CA GLN A 326 -14.33 30.00 -2.70
C GLN A 326 -13.11 30.91 -2.48
N ASP A 327 -12.88 31.37 -1.24
CA ASP A 327 -11.77 32.24 -0.86
C ASP A 327 -10.43 31.51 -0.78
N LYS A 328 -10.44 30.18 -0.71
CA LYS A 328 -9.24 29.34 -0.64
C LYS A 328 -8.56 29.15 -1.98
N PHE A 329 -9.26 29.46 -3.08
CA PHE A 329 -8.76 29.24 -4.43
C PHE A 329 -8.64 30.56 -5.19
N SER A 330 -7.45 31.16 -5.19
CA SER A 330 -7.09 32.27 -6.08
C SER A 330 -7.05 31.78 -7.54
N ARG A 331 -7.03 32.70 -8.49
CA ARG A 331 -6.89 32.37 -9.92
C ARG A 331 -5.65 31.51 -10.18
N LYS A 332 -4.51 31.85 -9.55
CA LYS A 332 -3.25 31.11 -9.69
C LYS A 332 -3.37 29.66 -9.18
N GLU A 333 -4.14 29.44 -8.12
CA GLU A 333 -4.37 28.09 -7.59
C GLU A 333 -5.30 27.29 -8.51
N ILE A 334 -6.34 27.92 -9.06
CA ILE A 334 -7.21 27.28 -10.05
C ILE A 334 -6.45 26.94 -11.34
N ASP A 335 -5.54 27.81 -11.78
CA ASP A 335 -4.68 27.52 -12.93
C ASP A 335 -3.79 26.27 -12.67
N LYS A 336 -3.24 26.12 -11.43
CA LYS A 336 -2.50 24.91 -11.04
C LYS A 336 -3.40 23.65 -11.01
N LEU A 337 -4.64 23.77 -10.53
CA LEU A 337 -5.60 22.66 -10.56
C LEU A 337 -5.99 22.29 -11.99
N THR A 338 -6.06 23.28 -12.89
CA THR A 338 -6.31 23.06 -14.32
C THR A 338 -5.15 22.25 -14.94
N GLU A 339 -3.90 22.63 -14.70
CA GLU A 339 -2.75 21.84 -15.16
C GLU A 339 -2.73 20.45 -14.53
N PHE A 340 -3.10 20.32 -13.26
CA PHE A 340 -3.19 19.03 -12.59
C PHE A 340 -4.20 18.09 -13.26
N VAL A 341 -5.43 18.55 -13.56
CA VAL A 341 -6.41 17.67 -14.22
C VAL A 341 -6.03 17.31 -15.66
N LYS A 342 -5.26 18.15 -16.35
CA LYS A 342 -4.70 17.84 -17.67
C LYS A 342 -3.76 16.63 -17.65
N THR A 343 -3.06 16.37 -16.54
CA THR A 343 -2.24 15.16 -16.40
C THR A 343 -3.07 13.87 -16.47
N TYR A 344 -4.39 13.97 -16.19
CA TYR A 344 -5.38 12.91 -16.33
C TYR A 344 -6.14 12.98 -17.68
N LYS A 345 -5.60 13.71 -18.66
CA LYS A 345 -6.13 13.88 -20.03
C LYS A 345 -7.43 14.72 -20.12
N ALA A 346 -7.83 15.44 -19.06
CA ALA A 346 -8.91 16.41 -19.18
C ALA A 346 -8.50 17.59 -20.08
N ASN A 347 -9.43 18.10 -20.90
CA ASN A 347 -9.17 19.25 -21.77
C ASN A 347 -9.00 20.57 -21.00
N GLY A 348 -9.58 20.67 -19.80
CA GLY A 348 -9.53 21.84 -18.93
C GLY A 348 -10.41 21.67 -17.69
N LEU A 349 -10.41 22.72 -16.87
CA LEU A 349 -11.22 22.80 -15.66
C LEU A 349 -12.04 24.08 -15.67
N PHE A 350 -13.36 23.94 -15.68
CA PHE A 350 -14.26 25.08 -15.49
C PHE A 350 -14.58 25.23 -13.99
N TYR A 351 -14.92 26.47 -13.61
CA TYR A 351 -15.33 26.73 -12.23
C TYR A 351 -16.37 27.83 -12.12
N LEU A 352 -17.16 27.76 -11.05
CA LEU A 352 -18.10 28.79 -10.61
C LEU A 352 -17.92 29.04 -9.11
N LYS A 353 -17.76 30.29 -8.71
CA LYS A 353 -17.74 30.75 -7.33
C LYS A 353 -19.08 31.39 -6.99
N PHE A 354 -19.64 31.03 -5.86
CA PHE A 354 -20.94 31.48 -5.40
C PHE A 354 -20.78 32.47 -4.24
N GLU A 355 -20.99 33.72 -4.57
CA GLU A 355 -21.05 34.86 -3.65
C GLU A 355 -22.39 35.59 -3.86
N ASN A 356 -22.45 36.88 -3.50
CA ASN A 356 -23.60 37.72 -3.83
C ASN A 356 -23.88 37.72 -5.35
N GLU A 357 -22.81 37.72 -6.15
CA GLU A 357 -22.86 37.52 -7.59
C GLU A 357 -22.03 36.28 -7.96
N VAL A 358 -22.53 35.48 -8.89
CA VAL A 358 -21.79 34.29 -9.37
C VAL A 358 -20.69 34.72 -10.32
N SER A 359 -19.48 34.27 -10.03
CA SER A 359 -18.28 34.54 -10.84
C SER A 359 -17.61 33.24 -11.25
N GLY A 360 -16.72 33.30 -12.25
CA GLY A 360 -15.97 32.12 -12.69
C GLY A 360 -15.75 32.04 -14.19
N SER A 361 -15.10 30.97 -14.62
CA SER A 361 -14.69 30.82 -16.03
C SER A 361 -15.86 30.74 -17.02
N ILE A 362 -17.02 30.26 -16.57
CA ILE A 362 -18.22 30.07 -17.41
C ILE A 362 -19.43 30.87 -16.94
N ALA A 363 -19.29 31.72 -15.93
CA ALA A 363 -20.43 32.47 -15.34
C ALA A 363 -21.21 33.29 -16.38
N LYS A 364 -20.53 33.80 -17.40
CA LYS A 364 -21.15 34.62 -18.49
C LYS A 364 -21.71 33.78 -19.64
N ASN A 365 -21.46 32.48 -19.64
CA ASN A 365 -21.78 31.58 -20.75
C ASN A 365 -22.97 30.66 -20.44
N ILE A 366 -23.44 30.65 -19.20
CA ILE A 366 -24.58 29.84 -18.74
C ILE A 366 -25.78 30.76 -18.47
N SER A 367 -26.96 30.26 -18.77
CA SER A 367 -28.21 31.01 -18.57
C SER A 367 -28.59 31.01 -17.07
N GLU A 368 -29.43 31.99 -16.67
CA GLU A 368 -29.97 32.08 -15.32
C GLU A 368 -30.77 30.81 -14.95
N LYS A 369 -31.49 30.21 -15.91
CA LYS A 369 -32.22 28.95 -15.75
C LYS A 369 -31.27 27.79 -15.40
N GLU A 370 -30.18 27.62 -16.12
CA GLU A 370 -29.16 26.58 -15.88
C GLU A 370 -28.50 26.80 -14.52
N LEU A 371 -28.18 28.06 -14.20
CA LEU A 371 -27.59 28.42 -12.91
C LEU A 371 -28.51 28.08 -11.74
N ASN A 372 -29.81 28.40 -11.83
CA ASN A 372 -30.79 28.10 -10.80
C ASN A 372 -30.98 26.58 -10.67
N SER A 373 -31.08 25.84 -11.77
CA SER A 373 -31.14 24.37 -11.76
C SER A 373 -29.91 23.74 -11.12
N LEU A 374 -28.72 24.30 -11.36
CA LEU A 374 -27.47 23.86 -10.74
C LEU A 374 -27.48 24.08 -9.23
N LYS A 375 -27.90 25.28 -8.79
CA LYS A 375 -28.02 25.62 -7.36
C LYS A 375 -28.99 24.69 -6.62
N GLU A 376 -30.16 24.45 -7.18
CA GLU A 376 -31.18 23.59 -6.60
C GLU A 376 -30.72 22.14 -6.53
N LYS A 377 -30.25 21.57 -7.65
CA LYS A 377 -29.80 20.16 -7.71
C LYS A 377 -28.66 19.86 -6.75
N LEU A 378 -27.75 20.79 -6.54
CA LEU A 378 -26.53 20.58 -5.79
C LEU A 378 -26.53 21.22 -4.40
N ASN A 379 -27.64 21.84 -3.99
CA ASN A 379 -27.77 22.59 -2.72
C ASN A 379 -26.58 23.55 -2.52
N ILE A 380 -26.33 24.40 -3.53
CA ILE A 380 -25.19 25.33 -3.50
C ILE A 380 -25.55 26.53 -2.63
N GLU A 381 -24.59 26.89 -1.76
CA GLU A 381 -24.70 28.03 -0.86
C GLU A 381 -23.65 29.09 -1.16
N ASN A 382 -23.83 30.31 -0.60
CA ASN A 382 -22.78 31.33 -0.68
C ASN A 382 -21.52 30.85 0.04
N GLY A 383 -20.37 31.06 -0.58
CA GLY A 383 -19.09 30.55 -0.11
C GLY A 383 -18.60 29.30 -0.85
N ASP A 384 -19.47 28.63 -1.60
CA ASP A 384 -19.12 27.43 -2.34
C ASP A 384 -18.36 27.73 -3.62
N ILE A 385 -17.53 26.78 -4.04
CA ILE A 385 -16.93 26.75 -5.38
C ILE A 385 -17.22 25.40 -6.03
N VAL A 386 -17.68 25.46 -7.29
CA VAL A 386 -17.99 24.28 -8.12
C VAL A 386 -16.93 24.15 -9.20
N PHE A 387 -16.30 22.98 -9.29
CA PHE A 387 -15.36 22.62 -10.34
C PHE A 387 -16.03 21.66 -11.31
N ILE A 388 -15.94 21.94 -12.62
CA ILE A 388 -16.68 21.23 -13.66
C ILE A 388 -15.70 20.74 -14.73
N ILE A 389 -15.87 19.50 -15.18
CA ILE A 389 -15.15 18.92 -16.33
C ILE A 389 -16.18 18.33 -17.30
N SER A 390 -15.98 18.52 -18.60
CA SER A 390 -16.76 17.90 -19.67
C SER A 390 -15.86 17.07 -20.58
N GLY A 391 -16.38 15.96 -21.13
CA GLY A 391 -15.66 15.08 -22.03
C GLY A 391 -16.05 13.61 -21.90
N LYS A 392 -15.20 12.71 -22.39
CA LYS A 392 -15.43 11.26 -22.29
C LYS A 392 -15.56 10.79 -20.85
N LYS A 393 -16.53 9.90 -20.58
CA LYS A 393 -16.90 9.46 -19.23
C LYS A 393 -15.68 9.04 -18.38
N ASN A 394 -14.81 8.20 -18.89
CA ASN A 394 -13.63 7.72 -18.16
C ASN A 394 -12.67 8.86 -17.79
N ILE A 395 -12.39 9.80 -18.71
CA ILE A 395 -11.51 10.95 -18.48
C ILE A 395 -12.12 11.86 -17.41
N VAL A 396 -13.41 12.20 -17.55
CA VAL A 396 -14.11 13.10 -16.61
C VAL A 396 -14.10 12.50 -15.20
N LYS A 397 -14.47 11.22 -15.05
CA LYS A 397 -14.52 10.53 -13.76
C LYS A 397 -13.15 10.47 -13.11
N THR A 398 -12.12 9.99 -13.82
CA THR A 398 -10.75 9.87 -13.28
C THR A 398 -10.18 11.24 -12.90
N SER A 399 -10.38 12.25 -13.73
CA SER A 399 -9.88 13.62 -13.47
C SER A 399 -10.55 14.25 -12.26
N LEU A 400 -11.88 14.12 -12.12
CA LEU A 400 -12.61 14.62 -10.94
C LEU A 400 -12.28 13.82 -9.69
N GLY A 401 -12.10 12.51 -9.79
CA GLY A 401 -11.66 11.67 -8.68
C GLY A 401 -10.30 12.09 -8.12
N ALA A 402 -9.34 12.34 -9.00
CA ALA A 402 -8.03 12.86 -8.61
C ALA A 402 -8.12 14.28 -8.03
N LEU A 403 -8.92 15.16 -8.66
CA LEU A 403 -9.16 16.52 -8.17
C LEU A 403 -9.81 16.51 -6.78
N ARG A 404 -10.75 15.60 -6.52
CA ARG A 404 -11.40 15.40 -5.24
C ARG A 404 -10.38 15.21 -4.10
N ILE A 405 -9.43 14.30 -4.28
CA ILE A 405 -8.35 14.05 -3.30
C ILE A 405 -7.47 15.29 -3.14
N LYS A 406 -7.09 15.93 -4.25
CA LYS A 406 -6.26 17.13 -4.22
C LYS A 406 -6.90 18.28 -3.46
N LEU A 407 -8.20 18.49 -3.64
CA LEU A 407 -8.98 19.50 -2.92
C LEU A 407 -9.08 19.16 -1.43
N ALA A 408 -9.35 17.89 -1.09
CA ALA A 408 -9.43 17.46 0.30
C ALA A 408 -8.11 17.68 1.07
N GLN A 409 -6.97 17.39 0.43
CA GLN A 409 -5.64 17.68 0.98
C GLN A 409 -5.41 19.19 1.16
N THR A 410 -5.76 19.99 0.13
CA THR A 410 -5.59 21.45 0.16
C THR A 410 -6.44 22.11 1.24
N LEU A 411 -7.63 21.57 1.48
CA LEU A 411 -8.58 22.09 2.46
C LEU A 411 -8.45 21.45 3.85
N ASN A 412 -7.47 20.54 4.04
CA ASN A 412 -7.24 19.79 5.28
C ASN A 412 -8.52 19.06 5.79
N LEU A 413 -9.25 18.41 4.87
CA LEU A 413 -10.47 17.67 5.20
C LEU A 413 -10.22 16.24 5.66
N ILE A 414 -8.99 15.75 5.52
CA ILE A 414 -8.60 14.37 5.82
C ILE A 414 -8.07 14.30 7.25
N ASP A 415 -8.74 13.54 8.11
CA ASP A 415 -8.19 13.15 9.42
C ASP A 415 -7.39 11.85 9.24
N GLU A 416 -6.09 11.91 9.47
CA GLU A 416 -5.17 10.76 9.37
C GLU A 416 -5.41 9.69 10.44
N ASN A 417 -6.18 10.00 11.49
CA ASN A 417 -6.55 9.05 12.53
C ASN A 417 -7.92 8.39 12.28
N ASP A 418 -8.67 8.82 11.27
CA ASP A 418 -9.93 8.22 10.87
C ASP A 418 -9.68 7.11 9.84
N TYR A 419 -10.34 5.97 10.05
CA TYR A 419 -10.23 4.81 9.16
C TYR A 419 -11.61 4.46 8.60
N LYS A 420 -11.76 4.62 7.29
CA LYS A 420 -12.96 4.24 6.53
C LYS A 420 -12.64 3.02 5.67
N LEU A 421 -13.34 1.94 5.98
CA LEU A 421 -13.18 0.67 5.30
C LEU A 421 -14.47 0.34 4.54
N LEU A 422 -14.32 -0.20 3.33
CA LEU A 422 -15.45 -0.67 2.54
C LEU A 422 -15.02 -1.81 1.60
N TRP A 423 -16.00 -2.57 1.16
CA TRP A 423 -15.88 -3.47 0.03
C TRP A 423 -16.33 -2.77 -1.26
N VAL A 424 -15.55 -2.90 -2.32
CA VAL A 424 -15.98 -2.64 -3.69
C VAL A 424 -16.25 -3.99 -4.34
N VAL A 425 -17.43 -4.13 -4.96
CA VAL A 425 -17.92 -5.40 -5.51
C VAL A 425 -18.54 -5.18 -6.89
N ASP A 426 -18.95 -6.23 -7.55
CA ASP A 426 -19.59 -6.18 -8.87
C ASP A 426 -18.66 -5.54 -9.92
N PHE A 427 -17.40 -5.95 -9.96
CA PHE A 427 -16.46 -5.50 -10.97
C PHE A 427 -16.83 -6.02 -12.35
N PRO A 428 -16.56 -5.27 -13.45
CA PRO A 428 -16.65 -5.83 -14.79
C PRO A 428 -15.68 -7.01 -14.96
N SER A 429 -16.07 -8.03 -15.71
CA SER A 429 -15.18 -9.16 -16.02
C SER A 429 -14.06 -8.77 -16.97
N PHE A 430 -14.31 -7.79 -17.83
CA PHE A 430 -13.41 -7.40 -18.91
C PHE A 430 -13.23 -5.88 -18.99
N GLU A 431 -12.04 -5.48 -19.40
CA GLU A 431 -11.69 -4.13 -19.81
C GLU A 431 -11.30 -4.13 -21.30
N TYR A 432 -11.84 -3.20 -22.08
CA TYR A 432 -11.51 -3.07 -23.49
C TYR A 432 -10.33 -2.11 -23.69
N SER A 433 -9.27 -2.57 -24.35
CA SER A 433 -8.16 -1.75 -24.79
C SER A 433 -8.44 -1.16 -26.18
N GLU A 434 -8.57 0.15 -26.26
CA GLU A 434 -8.69 0.87 -27.55
C GLU A 434 -7.41 0.76 -28.39
N GLU A 435 -6.25 0.63 -27.76
CA GLU A 435 -4.95 0.51 -28.40
C GLU A 435 -4.79 -0.88 -29.05
N ASP A 436 -5.04 -1.93 -28.30
CA ASP A 436 -4.88 -3.32 -28.75
C ASP A 436 -6.14 -3.86 -29.45
N LYS A 437 -7.26 -3.13 -29.42
CA LYS A 437 -8.57 -3.50 -29.96
C LYS A 437 -9.07 -4.87 -29.49
N ARG A 438 -8.82 -5.17 -28.20
CA ARG A 438 -9.26 -6.44 -27.57
C ARG A 438 -9.65 -6.27 -26.11
N TYR A 439 -10.32 -7.28 -25.58
CA TYR A 439 -10.66 -7.37 -24.17
C TYR A 439 -9.54 -8.04 -23.37
N TYR A 440 -9.29 -7.51 -22.17
CA TYR A 440 -8.46 -8.10 -21.14
C TYR A 440 -9.33 -8.46 -19.94
N ALA A 441 -8.92 -9.45 -19.15
CA ALA A 441 -9.56 -9.70 -17.86
C ALA A 441 -9.26 -8.53 -16.91
N CYS A 442 -10.30 -8.04 -16.24
CA CYS A 442 -10.14 -6.95 -15.25
C CYS A 442 -9.22 -7.35 -14.09
N HIS A 443 -9.32 -8.58 -13.62
CA HIS A 443 -8.49 -9.17 -12.57
C HIS A 443 -7.53 -10.22 -13.15
N HIS A 444 -8.03 -11.45 -13.34
CA HIS A 444 -7.25 -12.52 -13.95
C HIS A 444 -8.18 -13.55 -14.63
N PRO A 445 -7.65 -14.42 -15.53
CA PRO A 445 -8.46 -15.35 -16.32
C PRO A 445 -9.23 -16.42 -15.52
N PHE A 446 -8.93 -16.56 -14.23
CA PHE A 446 -9.58 -17.55 -13.35
C PHE A 446 -10.71 -16.96 -12.51
N THR A 447 -10.98 -15.66 -12.63
CA THR A 447 -12.08 -14.97 -11.92
C THR A 447 -13.42 -15.44 -12.47
N ALA A 448 -14.30 -15.92 -11.59
CA ALA A 448 -15.63 -16.35 -11.98
C ALA A 448 -16.50 -15.16 -12.40
N PRO A 449 -17.21 -15.25 -13.54
CA PRO A 449 -18.31 -14.33 -13.84
C PRO A 449 -19.45 -14.56 -12.84
N LYS A 450 -20.38 -13.59 -12.74
CA LYS A 450 -21.65 -13.84 -12.05
C LYS A 450 -22.41 -14.96 -12.78
N ASP A 451 -23.20 -15.73 -12.04
CA ASP A 451 -23.87 -16.89 -12.59
C ASP A 451 -24.86 -16.52 -13.72
N GLU A 452 -25.55 -15.38 -13.59
CA GLU A 452 -26.41 -14.78 -14.60
C GLU A 452 -25.66 -14.23 -15.83
N ASP A 453 -24.35 -14.06 -15.74
CA ASP A 453 -23.53 -13.45 -16.80
C ASP A 453 -22.65 -14.47 -17.56
N ILE A 454 -22.73 -15.77 -17.24
CA ILE A 454 -21.90 -16.80 -17.89
C ILE A 454 -22.08 -16.80 -19.42
N ASP A 455 -23.29 -16.59 -19.91
CA ASP A 455 -23.54 -16.54 -21.36
C ASP A 455 -23.08 -15.21 -21.99
N LYS A 456 -22.94 -14.14 -21.21
CA LYS A 456 -22.40 -12.85 -21.66
C LYS A 456 -20.90 -12.88 -21.90
N LEU A 457 -20.16 -13.87 -21.38
CA LEU A 457 -18.73 -14.03 -21.63
C LEU A 457 -18.37 -13.94 -23.13
N ILE A 458 -19.24 -14.45 -24.00
CA ILE A 458 -19.04 -14.44 -25.45
C ILE A 458 -19.92 -13.38 -26.11
N SER A 459 -21.20 -13.30 -25.70
CA SER A 459 -22.21 -12.51 -26.42
C SER A 459 -22.20 -11.02 -26.09
N ASP A 460 -21.83 -10.65 -24.86
CA ASP A 460 -21.90 -9.26 -24.37
C ASP A 460 -20.84 -8.98 -23.29
N ARG A 461 -19.58 -9.00 -23.68
CA ARG A 461 -18.44 -8.84 -22.77
C ARG A 461 -18.47 -7.52 -21.99
N GLY A 462 -18.96 -6.44 -22.58
CA GLY A 462 -19.04 -5.12 -21.97
C GLY A 462 -19.99 -5.04 -20.77
N ASN A 463 -20.98 -5.94 -20.70
CA ASN A 463 -21.99 -6.02 -19.63
C ASN A 463 -21.86 -7.32 -18.82
N CYS A 464 -20.70 -7.95 -18.83
CA CYS A 464 -20.40 -9.14 -18.04
C CYS A 464 -19.70 -8.74 -16.76
N TYR A 465 -20.30 -9.06 -15.60
CA TYR A 465 -19.75 -8.76 -14.27
C TYR A 465 -19.15 -10.02 -13.64
N SER A 466 -18.19 -9.80 -12.74
CA SER A 466 -17.46 -10.87 -12.07
C SER A 466 -17.81 -10.95 -10.57
N LYS A 467 -17.48 -12.10 -9.96
CA LYS A 467 -17.50 -12.33 -8.51
C LYS A 467 -16.18 -11.89 -7.87
N ALA A 468 -15.70 -10.71 -8.27
CA ALA A 468 -14.51 -10.07 -7.69
C ALA A 468 -14.92 -9.06 -6.63
N TYR A 469 -14.01 -8.86 -5.67
CA TYR A 469 -14.20 -7.97 -4.54
C TYR A 469 -12.86 -7.43 -4.06
N ASP A 470 -12.81 -6.11 -3.76
CA ASP A 470 -11.67 -5.44 -3.18
C ASP A 470 -12.04 -4.82 -1.84
N ILE A 471 -11.19 -4.96 -0.84
CA ILE A 471 -11.30 -4.21 0.40
C ILE A 471 -10.46 -2.95 0.30
N VAL A 472 -11.12 -1.81 0.52
CA VAL A 472 -10.52 -0.49 0.44
C VAL A 472 -10.42 0.11 1.83
N ILE A 473 -9.26 0.68 2.15
CA ILE A 473 -9.00 1.41 3.40
C ILE A 473 -8.45 2.78 3.03
N ASN A 474 -9.18 3.85 3.38
CA ASN A 474 -8.72 5.23 3.21
C ASN A 474 -8.25 5.57 1.78
N GLY A 475 -8.92 5.08 0.76
CA GLY A 475 -8.55 5.35 -0.63
C GLY A 475 -7.47 4.42 -1.20
N TYR A 476 -7.05 3.41 -0.45
CA TYR A 476 -6.12 2.39 -0.92
C TYR A 476 -6.79 1.02 -0.98
N GLU A 477 -6.60 0.30 -2.07
CA GLU A 477 -6.89 -1.12 -2.15
C GLU A 477 -5.93 -1.86 -1.21
N ALA A 478 -6.44 -2.30 -0.07
CA ALA A 478 -5.67 -3.04 0.92
C ALA A 478 -5.54 -4.53 0.57
N GLY A 479 -6.54 -5.06 -0.12
CA GLY A 479 -6.54 -6.41 -0.63
C GLY A 479 -7.62 -6.61 -1.67
N GLY A 480 -7.41 -7.57 -2.56
CA GLY A 480 -8.34 -7.92 -3.63
C GLY A 480 -8.43 -9.42 -3.85
N GLY A 481 -9.57 -9.87 -4.32
CA GLY A 481 -9.82 -11.27 -4.56
C GLY A 481 -11.06 -11.56 -5.41
N SER A 482 -11.33 -12.83 -5.59
CA SER A 482 -12.52 -13.29 -6.33
C SER A 482 -12.89 -14.73 -5.96
N ILE A 483 -14.11 -15.12 -6.30
CA ILE A 483 -14.45 -16.53 -6.49
C ILE A 483 -13.82 -16.98 -7.81
N ARG A 484 -13.30 -18.22 -7.83
CA ARG A 484 -12.59 -18.76 -8.99
C ARG A 484 -13.54 -19.60 -9.86
N ILE A 485 -13.23 -19.62 -11.14
CA ILE A 485 -13.86 -20.60 -12.03
C ILE A 485 -13.36 -21.99 -11.63
N HIS A 486 -14.27 -22.88 -11.27
CA HIS A 486 -13.98 -24.28 -10.96
C HIS A 486 -14.58 -25.25 -11.99
N ASN A 487 -15.44 -24.76 -12.89
CA ASN A 487 -16.05 -25.52 -13.97
C ASN A 487 -15.19 -25.37 -15.25
N ALA A 488 -14.78 -26.51 -15.82
CA ALA A 488 -13.92 -26.55 -17.00
C ALA A 488 -14.55 -25.90 -18.25
N ASP A 489 -15.87 -26.03 -18.44
CA ASP A 489 -16.57 -25.44 -19.60
C ASP A 489 -16.64 -23.90 -19.47
N VAL A 490 -16.89 -23.39 -18.27
CA VAL A 490 -16.87 -21.95 -18.02
C VAL A 490 -15.45 -21.38 -18.20
N GLN A 491 -14.43 -22.13 -17.75
CA GLN A 491 -13.03 -21.71 -17.93
C GLN A 491 -12.64 -21.67 -19.41
N LYS A 492 -13.10 -22.62 -20.20
CA LYS A 492 -12.91 -22.64 -21.66
C LYS A 492 -13.57 -21.42 -22.32
N LYS A 493 -14.83 -21.10 -21.98
CA LYS A 493 -15.51 -19.88 -22.45
C LYS A 493 -14.74 -18.60 -22.07
N MET A 494 -14.19 -18.52 -20.85
CA MET A 494 -13.39 -17.38 -20.41
C MET A 494 -12.12 -17.20 -21.25
N PHE A 495 -11.37 -18.25 -21.52
CA PHE A 495 -10.20 -18.20 -22.39
C PHE A 495 -10.55 -17.75 -23.81
N GLU A 496 -11.63 -18.29 -24.37
CA GLU A 496 -12.16 -17.89 -25.67
C GLU A 496 -12.55 -16.39 -25.69
N ALA A 497 -13.21 -15.91 -24.63
CA ALA A 497 -13.57 -14.50 -24.47
C ALA A 497 -12.35 -13.58 -24.45
N LEU A 498 -11.23 -14.04 -23.92
CA LEU A 498 -9.95 -13.34 -23.89
C LEU A 498 -9.13 -13.49 -25.18
N GLY A 499 -9.64 -14.27 -26.15
CA GLY A 499 -9.00 -14.48 -27.45
C GLY A 499 -7.92 -15.54 -27.48
N PHE A 500 -7.85 -16.44 -26.48
CA PHE A 500 -6.95 -17.59 -26.50
C PHE A 500 -7.58 -18.75 -27.31
N THR A 501 -6.75 -19.40 -28.12
CA THR A 501 -7.09 -20.76 -28.60
C THR A 501 -6.94 -21.77 -27.46
N TYR A 502 -7.49 -22.95 -27.60
CA TYR A 502 -7.33 -24.01 -26.60
C TYR A 502 -5.86 -24.37 -26.40
N GLU A 503 -5.10 -24.47 -27.49
CA GLU A 503 -3.67 -24.81 -27.50
C GLU A 503 -2.84 -23.75 -26.75
N GLU A 504 -3.10 -22.47 -26.99
CA GLU A 504 -2.42 -21.36 -26.31
C GLU A 504 -2.74 -21.34 -24.82
N ALA A 505 -4.00 -21.54 -24.44
CA ALA A 505 -4.43 -21.64 -23.06
C ALA A 505 -3.79 -22.85 -22.36
N TYR A 506 -3.76 -24.00 -23.04
CA TYR A 506 -3.17 -25.24 -22.51
C TYR A 506 -1.64 -25.15 -22.38
N GLU A 507 -0.98 -24.50 -23.34
CA GLU A 507 0.48 -24.25 -23.22
C GLU A 507 0.81 -23.44 -21.96
N LYS A 508 -0.01 -22.44 -21.62
CA LYS A 508 0.24 -21.56 -20.45
C LYS A 508 -0.24 -22.17 -19.14
N PHE A 509 -1.45 -22.72 -19.12
CA PHE A 509 -2.20 -23.10 -17.93
C PHE A 509 -2.61 -24.58 -17.89
N GLY A 510 -2.06 -25.43 -18.78
CA GLY A 510 -2.47 -26.82 -18.97
C GLY A 510 -2.50 -27.64 -17.68
N TYR A 511 -1.51 -27.44 -16.81
CA TYR A 511 -1.44 -28.15 -15.53
C TYR A 511 -2.60 -27.78 -14.57
N LEU A 512 -3.12 -26.57 -14.60
CA LEU A 512 -4.32 -26.19 -13.85
C LEU A 512 -5.59 -26.73 -14.55
N MET A 513 -5.64 -26.63 -15.89
CA MET A 513 -6.75 -27.18 -16.68
C MET A 513 -6.87 -28.70 -16.49
N ASP A 514 -5.74 -29.40 -16.37
CA ASP A 514 -5.71 -30.83 -16.06
C ASP A 514 -6.19 -31.13 -14.64
N ALA A 515 -5.79 -30.34 -13.66
CA ALA A 515 -6.21 -30.48 -12.28
C ALA A 515 -7.75 -30.35 -12.15
N PHE A 516 -8.37 -29.47 -12.92
CA PHE A 516 -9.83 -29.28 -12.93
C PHE A 516 -10.64 -30.53 -13.37
N LYS A 517 -10.01 -31.49 -14.00
CA LYS A 517 -10.62 -32.77 -14.35
C LYS A 517 -10.83 -33.70 -13.16
N TYR A 518 -10.23 -33.41 -12.01
CA TYR A 518 -10.18 -34.28 -10.83
C TYR A 518 -11.00 -33.76 -9.65
N GLY A 519 -12.19 -33.22 -9.91
CA GLY A 519 -13.13 -32.84 -8.84
C GLY A 519 -12.73 -31.56 -8.09
N THR A 520 -12.49 -30.51 -8.84
CA THR A 520 -12.19 -29.17 -8.28
C THR A 520 -13.40 -28.65 -7.49
N PRO A 521 -13.22 -28.32 -6.19
CA PRO A 521 -14.30 -27.71 -5.40
C PRO A 521 -14.55 -26.26 -5.84
N PRO A 522 -15.76 -25.71 -5.61
CA PRO A 522 -15.94 -24.26 -5.61
C PRO A 522 -14.96 -23.63 -4.61
N HIS A 523 -14.24 -22.59 -5.04
CA HIS A 523 -13.23 -21.96 -4.19
C HIS A 523 -13.05 -20.48 -4.52
N GLY A 524 -12.48 -19.75 -3.60
CA GLY A 524 -12.18 -18.33 -3.73
C GLY A 524 -11.16 -17.87 -2.70
N GLY A 525 -10.61 -16.72 -2.92
CA GLY A 525 -9.58 -16.20 -2.03
C GLY A 525 -9.34 -14.70 -2.18
N ILE A 526 -8.47 -14.20 -1.34
CA ILE A 526 -8.08 -12.80 -1.30
C ILE A 526 -6.59 -12.68 -0.95
N ALA A 527 -5.94 -11.66 -1.48
CA ALA A 527 -4.57 -11.31 -1.12
C ALA A 527 -4.51 -9.87 -0.62
N PHE A 528 -3.90 -9.66 0.55
CA PHE A 528 -3.61 -8.34 1.09
C PHE A 528 -2.16 -7.97 0.86
N GLY A 529 -1.89 -6.73 0.48
CA GLY A 529 -0.54 -6.19 0.49
C GLY A 529 -0.08 -5.91 1.92
N LEU A 530 0.79 -6.78 2.49
CA LEU A 530 1.31 -6.60 3.85
C LEU A 530 2.06 -5.27 4.00
N ASP A 531 2.81 -4.88 2.98
CA ASP A 531 3.55 -3.62 2.95
C ASP A 531 2.57 -2.43 3.00
N ARG A 532 1.54 -2.44 2.16
CA ARG A 532 0.51 -1.39 2.10
C ARG A 532 -0.29 -1.32 3.40
N LEU A 533 -0.69 -2.47 3.96
CA LEU A 533 -1.38 -2.51 5.25
C LEU A 533 -0.51 -1.93 6.36
N THR A 534 0.80 -2.19 6.33
CA THR A 534 1.74 -1.60 7.29
C THR A 534 1.86 -0.09 7.08
N MET A 535 1.91 0.40 5.82
CA MET A 535 1.90 1.84 5.53
C MET A 535 0.68 2.52 6.15
N LEU A 536 -0.51 1.99 5.91
CA LEU A 536 -1.77 2.52 6.43
C LEU A 536 -1.79 2.57 7.96
N LEU A 537 -1.34 1.50 8.61
CA LEU A 537 -1.34 1.40 10.08
C LEU A 537 -0.18 2.19 10.73
N THR A 538 0.78 2.67 9.98
CA THR A 538 1.90 3.50 10.47
C THR A 538 1.89 4.92 9.94
N ASN A 539 0.81 5.31 9.24
CA ASN A 539 0.61 6.65 8.66
C ASN A 539 1.83 7.11 7.85
N THR A 540 2.24 6.30 6.86
CA THR A 540 3.32 6.68 5.94
C THR A 540 2.88 6.49 4.49
N ASP A 541 3.26 7.42 3.62
CA ASP A 541 2.96 7.38 2.18
C ASP A 541 4.05 6.68 1.37
N ASN A 542 5.16 6.31 2.01
CA ASN A 542 6.31 5.71 1.34
C ASN A 542 6.48 4.24 1.74
N ILE A 543 6.27 3.33 0.79
CA ILE A 543 6.42 1.88 0.99
C ILE A 543 7.84 1.49 1.44
N ARG A 544 8.88 2.26 1.07
CA ARG A 544 10.26 2.01 1.46
C ARG A 544 10.50 2.16 2.96
N ASP A 545 9.63 2.86 3.66
CA ASP A 545 9.74 3.01 5.12
C ASP A 545 9.32 1.75 5.89
N VAL A 546 8.51 0.89 5.30
CA VAL A 546 7.94 -0.32 5.94
C VAL A 546 8.61 -1.61 5.48
N ILE A 547 9.62 -1.52 4.62
CA ILE A 547 10.44 -2.64 4.14
C ILE A 547 11.86 -2.45 4.68
N ALA A 548 12.45 -3.51 5.21
CA ALA A 548 13.79 -3.43 5.82
C ALA A 548 14.85 -2.95 4.81
N PHE A 549 14.91 -3.57 3.63
CA PHE A 549 15.87 -3.27 2.56
C PHE A 549 15.12 -3.11 1.23
N PRO A 550 14.49 -1.93 0.99
CA PRO A 550 13.70 -1.69 -0.21
C PRO A 550 14.61 -1.32 -1.40
N LYS A 551 14.06 -1.43 -2.61
CA LYS A 551 14.66 -0.86 -3.82
C LYS A 551 14.28 0.62 -3.97
N THR A 552 15.13 1.38 -4.65
CA THR A 552 14.86 2.76 -5.10
C THR A 552 13.74 2.80 -6.14
N ALA A 553 13.33 3.99 -6.57
CA ALA A 553 12.38 4.16 -7.67
C ALA A 553 12.89 3.60 -9.01
N SER A 554 14.22 3.46 -9.17
CA SER A 554 14.87 2.84 -10.34
C SER A 554 15.12 1.33 -10.16
N ALA A 555 14.45 0.67 -9.22
CA ALA A 555 14.60 -0.76 -8.90
C ALA A 555 16.01 -1.17 -8.46
N SER A 556 16.81 -0.24 -7.92
CA SER A 556 18.18 -0.48 -7.46
C SER A 556 18.26 -0.59 -5.95
N ASP A 557 19.20 -1.37 -5.44
CA ASP A 557 19.61 -1.37 -4.03
C ASP A 557 20.96 -0.67 -3.90
N LEU A 558 20.96 0.52 -3.29
CA LEU A 558 22.16 1.34 -3.14
C LEU A 558 23.13 0.79 -2.10
N MET A 559 22.68 -0.03 -1.17
CA MET A 559 23.51 -0.62 -0.13
C MET A 559 24.32 -1.81 -0.67
N CYS A 560 23.67 -2.68 -1.46
CA CYS A 560 24.27 -3.88 -2.02
C CYS A 560 24.70 -3.69 -3.48
N GLU A 561 24.52 -2.50 -4.04
CA GLU A 561 24.86 -2.15 -5.43
C GLU A 561 24.25 -3.12 -6.46
N THR A 562 22.94 -3.45 -6.27
CA THR A 562 22.22 -4.34 -7.19
C THR A 562 21.17 -3.57 -8.00
N PRO A 563 20.90 -3.96 -9.28
CA PRO A 563 21.53 -5.05 -10.02
C PRO A 563 23.01 -4.78 -10.35
N ASN A 564 23.81 -5.85 -10.45
CA ASN A 564 25.23 -5.75 -10.76
C ASN A 564 25.64 -6.79 -11.81
N THR A 565 26.84 -6.63 -12.36
CA THR A 565 27.43 -7.61 -13.28
C THR A 565 27.75 -8.93 -12.58
N VAL A 566 27.79 -10.00 -13.36
CA VAL A 566 28.22 -11.32 -12.91
C VAL A 566 29.40 -11.79 -13.76
N ASP A 567 30.16 -12.78 -13.27
CA ASP A 567 31.30 -13.31 -14.00
C ASP A 567 30.87 -14.00 -15.30
N GLU A 568 31.68 -13.88 -16.35
CA GLU A 568 31.44 -14.55 -17.64
C GLU A 568 31.36 -16.09 -17.51
N SER A 569 32.04 -16.68 -16.54
CA SER A 569 31.94 -18.11 -16.24
C SER A 569 30.52 -18.49 -15.82
N GLN A 570 29.85 -17.67 -15.02
CA GLN A 570 28.45 -17.86 -14.60
C GLN A 570 27.51 -17.76 -15.80
N LEU A 571 27.72 -16.78 -16.69
CA LEU A 571 26.92 -16.64 -17.93
C LEU A 571 27.08 -17.86 -18.84
N ARG A 572 28.33 -18.37 -19.01
CA ARG A 572 28.60 -19.58 -19.77
C ARG A 572 27.93 -20.82 -19.18
N ASP A 573 27.97 -20.98 -17.85
CA ASP A 573 27.31 -22.08 -17.16
C ASP A 573 25.80 -22.07 -17.34
N LEU A 574 25.24 -20.88 -17.48
CA LEU A 574 23.80 -20.65 -17.74
C LEU A 574 23.45 -20.71 -19.24
N HIS A 575 24.43 -20.83 -20.11
CA HIS A 575 24.29 -20.81 -21.58
C HIS A 575 23.62 -19.54 -22.11
N ILE A 576 23.89 -18.39 -21.50
CA ILE A 576 23.37 -17.08 -21.91
C ILE A 576 24.53 -16.12 -22.20
N GLY A 577 24.22 -15.04 -22.93
CA GLY A 577 25.16 -13.97 -23.23
C GLY A 577 24.45 -12.62 -23.25
N ILE A 578 25.19 -11.58 -22.93
CA ILE A 578 24.71 -10.20 -23.05
C ILE A 578 24.92 -9.79 -24.51
N LYS A 579 23.88 -9.26 -25.14
CA LYS A 579 23.95 -8.63 -26.46
C LYS A 579 24.23 -7.14 -26.28
N ASP A 580 25.28 -6.64 -26.91
CA ASP A 580 25.48 -5.20 -27.01
C ASP A 580 24.35 -4.61 -27.88
N GLU A 581 23.61 -3.66 -27.36
CA GLU A 581 22.73 -2.84 -28.19
C GLU A 581 23.60 -1.98 -29.09
N LYS A 582 23.41 -2.14 -30.44
CA LYS A 582 24.08 -1.30 -31.43
C LYS A 582 23.38 0.04 -31.58
#